data_ba0d66be63d32262a56ef6dd0e76cd40
#
_entry.id   ba0d66be63d32262a56ef6dd0e76cd40
#
_cell.length_a   1.000
_cell.length_b   1.000
_cell.length_c   1.000
_cell.angle_alpha   90.00
_cell.angle_beta   90.00
_cell.angle_gamma   90.00
#
_symmetry.space_group_name_H-M   'P 1'
#
loop_
_entity.id
_entity.type
_entity.pdbx_description
1 polymer ?
#
loop_
_entity_poly.entity_id
_entity_poly.type
_entity_poly.pdbx_seq_one_letter_code
_entity_poly.pdbx_strand_id
1 'polypeptide(L)'
;VLALAWPPWWGILLAVALSVLGAVIATSLAGPNVAAVGVTPDDRLLVRPVGLVRLWALHSGVDVPLDHVVDVGVSDRKAVLRGFRAPGTHVPGFMTAGTYRSRGEKDLWMVGRAQRVLVIELAGEPYRHLVVQVEDPEAGVEALRAALRRERPA
;
A
#
# COMPACT_ATOMS: atom_id res chain seq x y z
N VAL A 1 -50.17 -16.70 11.87
CA VAL A 1 -48.84 -16.49 11.25
C VAL A 1 -48.86 -15.11 10.61
N LEU A 2 -48.36 -14.10 11.29
CA LEU A 2 -48.17 -12.73 10.75
C LEU A 2 -46.93 -12.77 9.86
N ALA A 3 -47.12 -12.87 8.54
CA ALA A 3 -46.11 -12.58 7.58
C ALA A 3 -45.89 -11.07 7.61
N LEU A 4 -44.76 -10.60 8.22
CA LEU A 4 -44.28 -9.24 8.04
C LEU A 4 -43.89 -9.12 6.56
N ALA A 5 -44.82 -8.67 5.73
CA ALA A 5 -44.51 -8.26 4.36
C ALA A 5 -43.74 -6.97 4.42
N TRP A 6 -42.43 -7.05 4.33
CA TRP A 6 -41.58 -5.86 4.16
C TRP A 6 -41.99 -5.19 2.84
N PRO A 7 -42.27 -3.89 2.86
CA PRO A 7 -42.68 -3.20 1.64
C PRO A 7 -41.53 -3.29 0.59
N PRO A 8 -41.86 -3.52 -0.69
CA PRO A 8 -40.90 -3.81 -1.76
C PRO A 8 -39.86 -2.69 -2.00
N TRP A 9 -40.18 -1.46 -1.57
CA TRP A 9 -39.26 -0.33 -1.69
C TRP A 9 -38.03 -0.42 -0.77
N TRP A 10 -38.08 -1.14 0.34
CA TRP A 10 -36.92 -1.39 1.20
C TRP A 10 -35.86 -2.24 0.49
N GLY A 11 -36.29 -3.19 -0.31
CA GLY A 11 -35.39 -3.99 -1.15
C GLY A 11 -34.65 -3.14 -2.19
N ILE A 12 -35.37 -2.18 -2.79
CA ILE A 12 -34.78 -1.24 -3.74
C ILE A 12 -33.76 -0.32 -3.04
N LEU A 13 -34.10 0.24 -1.89
CA LEU A 13 -33.20 1.10 -1.10
C LEU A 13 -31.94 0.32 -0.68
N LEU A 14 -32.09 -0.91 -0.22
CA LEU A 14 -30.98 -1.77 0.15
C LEU A 14 -30.08 -2.07 -1.06
N ALA A 15 -30.68 -2.40 -2.21
CA ALA A 15 -29.94 -2.66 -3.43
C ALA A 15 -29.15 -1.42 -3.92
N VAL A 16 -29.76 -0.24 -3.85
CA VAL A 16 -29.11 1.04 -4.18
C VAL A 16 -27.98 1.33 -3.20
N ALA A 17 -28.20 1.18 -1.90
CA ALA A 17 -27.17 1.40 -0.88
C ALA A 17 -25.99 0.46 -1.07
N LEU A 18 -26.22 -0.84 -1.34
CA LEU A 18 -25.17 -1.81 -1.61
C LEU A 18 -24.42 -1.50 -2.91
N SER A 19 -25.14 -1.02 -3.95
CA SER A 19 -24.50 -0.65 -5.21
C SER A 19 -23.62 0.59 -5.06
N VAL A 20 -24.10 1.61 -4.34
CA VAL A 20 -23.32 2.81 -4.04
C VAL A 20 -22.10 2.46 -3.19
N LEU A 21 -22.28 1.65 -2.15
CA LEU A 21 -21.18 1.19 -1.31
C LEU A 21 -20.15 0.39 -2.12
N GLY A 22 -20.61 -0.51 -3.00
CA GLY A 22 -19.75 -1.26 -3.90
C GLY A 22 -18.97 -0.36 -4.86
N ALA A 23 -19.61 0.66 -5.42
CA ALA A 23 -18.97 1.63 -6.31
C ALA A 23 -17.92 2.47 -5.57
N VAL A 24 -18.23 2.94 -4.35
CA VAL A 24 -17.29 3.69 -3.51
C VAL A 24 -16.08 2.83 -3.15
N ILE A 25 -16.29 1.57 -2.77
CA ILE A 25 -15.20 0.63 -2.48
C ILE A 25 -14.37 0.40 -3.75
N ALA A 26 -15.00 0.13 -4.88
CA ALA A 26 -14.32 -0.15 -6.15
C ALA A 26 -13.48 1.04 -6.63
N THR A 27 -14.02 2.26 -6.57
CA THR A 27 -13.30 3.49 -6.96
C THR A 27 -12.14 3.78 -6.00
N SER A 28 -12.33 3.56 -4.71
CA SER A 28 -11.27 3.78 -3.70
C SER A 28 -10.12 2.76 -3.82
N LEU A 29 -10.43 1.54 -4.28
CA LEU A 29 -9.42 0.49 -4.52
C LEU A 29 -8.78 0.60 -5.91
N ALA A 30 -9.42 1.30 -6.83
CA ALA A 30 -8.91 1.52 -8.19
C ALA A 30 -8.05 2.79 -8.32
N GLY A 31 -7.94 3.59 -7.26
CA GLY A 31 -7.13 4.80 -7.27
C GLY A 31 -5.65 4.51 -7.57
N PRO A 32 -4.96 5.44 -8.24
CA PRO A 32 -3.55 5.27 -8.62
C PRO A 32 -2.63 5.21 -7.39
N ASN A 33 -3.04 5.84 -6.31
CA ASN A 33 -2.27 5.94 -5.08
C ASN A 33 -2.84 5.03 -3.98
N VAL A 34 -2.05 4.07 -3.55
CA VAL A 34 -2.32 3.23 -2.37
C VAL A 34 -1.54 3.73 -1.16
N ALA A 35 -0.38 4.35 -1.40
CA ALA A 35 0.46 4.95 -0.39
C ALA A 35 1.01 6.29 -0.83
N ALA A 36 1.17 7.21 0.11
CA ALA A 36 1.94 8.43 -0.04
C ALA A 36 3.34 8.19 0.54
N VAL A 37 4.36 8.54 -0.22
CA VAL A 37 5.76 8.45 0.17
C VAL A 37 6.33 9.86 0.16
N GLY A 38 7.01 10.24 1.22
CA GLY A 38 7.62 11.56 1.34
C GLY A 38 8.82 11.55 2.27
N VAL A 39 9.61 12.60 2.20
CA VAL A 39 10.72 12.87 3.12
C VAL A 39 10.37 14.11 3.92
N THR A 40 10.49 14.00 5.23
CA THR A 40 10.25 15.13 6.14
C THR A 40 11.47 16.05 6.21
N PRO A 41 11.31 17.31 6.69
CA PRO A 41 12.45 18.21 6.90
C PRO A 41 13.51 17.69 7.87
N ASP A 42 13.14 16.73 8.73
CA ASP A 42 14.00 16.09 9.72
C ASP A 42 14.69 14.82 9.17
N ASP A 43 14.83 14.71 7.86
CA ASP A 43 15.46 13.60 7.13
C ASP A 43 14.87 12.22 7.50
N ARG A 44 13.54 12.16 7.57
CA ARG A 44 12.82 10.91 7.80
C ARG A 44 11.98 10.53 6.59
N LEU A 45 12.03 9.26 6.24
CA LEU A 45 11.16 8.65 5.24
C LEU A 45 9.80 8.36 5.88
N LEU A 46 8.76 8.94 5.31
CA LEU A 46 7.39 8.74 5.73
C LEU A 46 6.61 8.01 4.64
N VAL A 47 6.07 6.84 4.96
CA VAL A 47 5.20 6.08 4.08
C VAL A 47 3.85 5.91 4.76
N ARG A 48 2.81 6.48 4.20
CA ARG A 48 1.45 6.44 4.75
C ARG A 48 0.46 5.85 3.77
N PRO A 49 -0.41 4.93 4.20
CA PRO A 49 -1.52 4.45 3.39
C PRO A 49 -2.50 5.59 3.12
N VAL A 50 -3.03 5.65 1.90
CA VAL A 50 -3.98 6.68 1.44
C VAL A 50 -5.36 6.06 1.26
N GLY A 51 -6.41 6.84 1.52
CA GLY A 51 -7.80 6.44 1.28
C GLY A 51 -8.28 5.32 2.21
N LEU A 52 -9.17 4.47 1.71
CA LEU A 52 -9.74 3.35 2.48
C LEU A 52 -8.70 2.27 2.84
N VAL A 53 -7.56 2.23 2.17
CA VAL A 53 -6.45 1.33 2.51
C VAL A 53 -5.96 1.57 3.93
N ARG A 54 -6.07 2.79 4.43
CA ARG A 54 -5.76 3.16 5.83
C ARG A 54 -6.59 2.37 6.85
N LEU A 55 -7.85 2.08 6.55
CA LEU A 55 -8.73 1.29 7.42
C LEU A 55 -8.38 -0.21 7.39
N TRP A 56 -7.93 -0.71 6.25
CA TRP A 56 -7.62 -2.13 6.05
C TRP A 56 -6.18 -2.50 6.41
N ALA A 57 -5.25 -1.55 6.32
CA ALA A 57 -3.83 -1.81 6.59
C ALA A 57 -3.53 -2.02 8.08
N LEU A 58 -4.46 -1.67 9.00
CA LEU A 58 -4.27 -1.70 10.46
C LEU A 58 -2.95 -1.03 10.92
N HIS A 59 -2.28 -0.30 10.03
CA HIS A 59 -1.00 0.35 10.25
C HIS A 59 -1.13 1.85 9.97
N SER A 60 -0.62 2.65 10.88
CA SER A 60 -0.58 4.12 10.78
C SER A 60 0.44 4.64 9.75
N GLY A 61 1.14 3.73 9.07
CA GLY A 61 2.26 4.04 8.18
C GLY A 61 3.60 3.64 8.77
N VAL A 62 4.66 3.92 8.02
CA VAL A 62 6.05 3.70 8.43
C VAL A 62 6.75 5.04 8.46
N ASP A 63 7.49 5.29 9.51
CA ASP A 63 8.30 6.48 9.75
C ASP A 63 9.68 6.03 10.17
N VAL A 64 10.66 6.14 9.30
CA VAL A 64 12.03 5.65 9.51
C VAL A 64 13.05 6.74 9.17
N PRO A 65 14.19 6.77 9.85
CA PRO A 65 15.29 7.65 9.46
C PRO A 65 15.77 7.37 8.03
N LEU A 66 16.14 8.39 7.30
CA LEU A 66 16.54 8.28 5.90
C LEU A 66 17.89 7.54 5.74
N ASP A 67 18.75 7.59 6.75
CA ASP A 67 20.02 6.84 6.81
C ASP A 67 19.83 5.33 6.89
N HIS A 68 18.64 4.86 7.34
CA HIS A 68 18.26 3.44 7.31
C HIS A 68 17.81 2.96 5.93
N VAL A 69 17.62 3.85 4.96
CA VAL A 69 17.29 3.47 3.58
C VAL A 69 18.56 3.03 2.86
N VAL A 70 18.62 1.77 2.46
CA VAL A 70 19.77 1.17 1.77
C VAL A 70 19.71 1.39 0.28
N ASP A 71 18.56 1.08 -0.33
CA ASP A 71 18.33 1.24 -1.76
C ASP A 71 16.87 1.56 -2.07
N VAL A 72 16.66 2.18 -3.23
CA VAL A 72 15.35 2.55 -3.73
C VAL A 72 15.29 2.24 -5.22
N GLY A 73 14.26 1.50 -5.62
CA GLY A 73 14.08 1.09 -7.01
C GLY A 73 12.62 0.94 -7.42
N VAL A 74 12.42 0.80 -8.71
CA VAL A 74 11.13 0.41 -9.29
C VAL A 74 11.21 -1.05 -9.72
N SER A 75 10.17 -1.81 -9.43
CA SER A 75 10.08 -3.20 -9.83
C SER A 75 8.72 -3.54 -10.44
N ASP A 76 8.69 -4.60 -11.26
CA ASP A 76 7.43 -5.17 -11.72
C ASP A 76 6.77 -5.93 -10.56
N ARG A 77 5.49 -5.65 -10.32
CA ARG A 77 4.68 -6.31 -9.28
C ARG A 77 4.75 -7.83 -9.37
N LYS A 78 4.70 -8.40 -10.58
CA LYS A 78 4.73 -9.86 -10.76
C LYS A 78 6.09 -10.45 -10.43
N ALA A 79 7.18 -9.71 -10.69
CA ALA A 79 8.52 -10.13 -10.34
C ALA A 79 8.71 -10.16 -8.83
N VAL A 80 8.27 -9.11 -8.14
CA VAL A 80 8.33 -9.03 -6.68
C VAL A 80 7.46 -10.12 -6.04
N LEU A 81 6.21 -10.33 -6.51
CA LEU A 81 5.34 -11.39 -6.02
C LEU A 81 5.90 -12.80 -6.17
N ARG A 82 6.67 -13.08 -7.25
CA ARG A 82 7.32 -14.38 -7.44
C ARG A 82 8.48 -14.62 -6.49
N GLY A 83 9.18 -13.57 -6.09
CA GLY A 83 10.29 -13.63 -5.13
C GLY A 83 9.83 -13.86 -3.68
N PHE A 84 8.60 -13.48 -3.36
CA PHE A 84 8.08 -13.55 -1.99
C PHE A 84 6.96 -14.59 -1.89
N ARG A 85 7.30 -15.78 -1.42
CA ARG A 85 6.32 -16.80 -1.01
C ARG A 85 6.07 -16.63 0.48
N ALA A 86 5.01 -15.93 0.86
CA ALA A 86 4.61 -15.87 2.26
C ALA A 86 3.08 -15.88 2.40
N PRO A 87 2.53 -16.56 3.44
CA PRO A 87 1.11 -16.50 3.75
C PRO A 87 0.78 -15.11 4.33
N GLY A 88 -0.02 -14.37 3.62
CA GLY A 88 -0.61 -13.11 4.03
C GLY A 88 -2.01 -13.01 3.43
N THR A 89 -2.81 -12.05 3.83
CA THR A 89 -4.14 -11.85 3.26
C THR A 89 -4.02 -11.45 1.79
N HIS A 90 -4.05 -12.44 0.92
CA HIS A 90 -4.04 -12.27 -0.53
C HIS A 90 -5.48 -12.37 -1.02
N VAL A 91 -6.04 -11.25 -1.44
CA VAL A 91 -7.29 -11.23 -2.21
C VAL A 91 -6.88 -11.23 -3.68
N PRO A 92 -7.05 -12.36 -4.42
CA PRO A 92 -6.63 -12.44 -5.81
C PRO A 92 -7.27 -11.31 -6.63
N GLY A 93 -6.42 -10.50 -7.28
CA GLY A 93 -6.85 -9.47 -8.22
C GLY A 93 -7.17 -8.10 -7.65
N PHE A 94 -7.22 -7.87 -6.33
CA PHE A 94 -7.67 -6.59 -5.78
C PHE A 94 -6.62 -5.80 -5.02
N MET A 95 -5.97 -6.37 -4.03
CA MET A 95 -5.01 -5.65 -3.21
C MET A 95 -4.12 -6.61 -2.43
N THR A 96 -2.87 -6.23 -2.28
CA THR A 96 -1.92 -6.91 -1.40
C THR A 96 -1.45 -5.88 -0.38
N ALA A 97 -2.08 -5.88 0.80
CA ALA A 97 -1.70 -5.02 1.90
C ALA A 97 -1.42 -5.87 3.14
N GLY A 98 -0.34 -5.59 3.83
CA GLY A 98 0.01 -6.28 5.06
C GLY A 98 1.49 -6.59 5.20
N THR A 99 1.82 -7.21 6.31
CA THR A 99 3.18 -7.65 6.63
C THR A 99 3.38 -9.07 6.13
N TYR A 100 4.36 -9.25 5.26
CA TYR A 100 4.80 -10.56 4.77
C TYR A 100 6.09 -10.96 5.48
N ARG A 101 6.24 -12.25 5.72
CA ARG A 101 7.46 -12.82 6.30
C ARG A 101 8.07 -13.79 5.31
N SER A 102 9.32 -13.56 4.95
CA SER A 102 10.11 -14.46 4.13
C SER A 102 11.49 -14.64 4.73
N ARG A 103 11.91 -15.89 4.94
CA ARG A 103 13.25 -16.24 5.46
C ARG A 103 13.65 -15.53 6.76
N GLY A 104 12.67 -15.23 7.64
CA GLY A 104 12.91 -14.53 8.91
C GLY A 104 12.86 -12.99 8.82
N GLU A 105 12.80 -12.44 7.63
CA GLU A 105 12.64 -11.01 7.39
C GLU A 105 11.16 -10.64 7.21
N LYS A 106 10.83 -9.39 7.51
CA LYS A 106 9.48 -8.85 7.34
C LYS A 106 9.48 -7.81 6.23
N ASP A 107 8.51 -7.89 5.36
CA ASP A 107 8.26 -6.91 4.32
C ASP A 107 6.87 -6.30 4.50
N LEU A 108 6.76 -5.01 4.30
CA LEU A 108 5.48 -4.32 4.32
C LEU A 108 5.02 -4.03 2.89
N TRP A 109 3.84 -4.52 2.56
CA TRP A 109 3.24 -4.36 1.24
C TRP A 109 2.03 -3.45 1.30
N MET A 110 2.00 -2.46 0.41
CA MET A 110 0.88 -1.57 0.17
C MET A 110 0.70 -1.42 -1.34
N VAL A 111 0.20 -2.49 -1.98
CA VAL A 111 0.10 -2.61 -3.44
C VAL A 111 -1.32 -2.96 -3.83
N GLY A 112 -1.89 -2.20 -4.75
CA GLY A 112 -3.17 -2.47 -5.40
C GLY A 112 -2.97 -3.16 -6.75
N ARG A 113 -3.51 -2.56 -7.81
CA ARG A 113 -3.52 -3.11 -9.17
C ARG A 113 -2.37 -2.65 -10.07
N ALA A 114 -1.53 -1.71 -9.62
CA ALA A 114 -0.43 -1.22 -10.45
C ALA A 114 0.51 -2.35 -10.87
N GLN A 115 1.02 -2.25 -12.08
CA GLN A 115 2.01 -3.20 -12.60
C GLN A 115 3.41 -2.90 -12.08
N ARG A 116 3.71 -1.62 -11.85
CA ARG A 116 5.01 -1.14 -11.33
C ARG A 116 4.84 -0.63 -9.91
N VAL A 117 5.79 -0.92 -9.07
CA VAL A 117 5.79 -0.61 -7.64
C VAL A 117 7.13 -0.03 -7.23
N LEU A 118 7.09 0.88 -6.26
CA LEU A 118 8.26 1.40 -5.59
C LEU A 118 8.69 0.39 -4.53
N VAL A 119 9.96 0.01 -4.55
CA VAL A 119 10.58 -0.88 -3.57
C VAL A 119 11.66 -0.09 -2.83
N ILE A 120 11.56 -0.05 -1.52
CA ILE A 120 12.51 0.61 -0.63
C ILE A 120 13.12 -0.45 0.27
N GLU A 121 14.43 -0.62 0.21
CA GLU A 121 15.17 -1.52 1.09
C GLU A 121 15.64 -0.76 2.32
N LEU A 122 15.41 -1.36 3.50
CA LEU A 122 15.75 -0.79 4.80
C LEU A 122 16.77 -1.67 5.53
N ALA A 123 17.57 -1.07 6.39
CA ALA A 123 18.46 -1.76 7.32
C ALA A 123 18.21 -1.26 8.75
N GLY A 124 18.30 -2.18 9.71
CA GLY A 124 18.12 -1.83 11.13
C GLY A 124 16.66 -1.61 11.55
N GLU A 125 15.71 -1.85 10.67
CA GLU A 125 14.28 -1.66 10.88
C GLU A 125 13.53 -2.99 11.00
N PRO A 126 12.31 -3.00 11.57
CA PRO A 126 11.48 -4.21 11.64
C PRO A 126 11.09 -4.76 10.27
N TYR A 127 11.07 -3.90 9.24
CA TYR A 127 10.79 -4.26 7.85
C TYR A 127 12.06 -4.16 7.01
N ARG A 128 12.34 -5.22 6.23
CA ARG A 128 13.45 -5.23 5.27
C ARG A 128 13.11 -4.47 4.00
N HIS A 129 11.89 -4.68 3.49
CA HIS A 129 11.42 -4.01 2.29
C HIS A 129 10.06 -3.36 2.53
N LEU A 130 9.90 -2.17 1.96
CA LEU A 130 8.62 -1.53 1.77
C LEU A 130 8.27 -1.59 0.29
N VAL A 131 7.19 -2.30 -0.05
CA VAL A 131 6.70 -2.41 -1.42
C VAL A 131 5.42 -1.62 -1.52
N VAL A 132 5.47 -0.49 -2.23
CA VAL A 132 4.36 0.47 -2.22
C VAL A 132 3.94 0.85 -3.63
N GLN A 133 2.64 0.98 -3.82
CA GLN A 133 2.06 1.55 -5.02
C GLN A 133 1.90 3.05 -4.85
N VAL A 134 2.57 3.79 -5.71
CA VAL A 134 2.45 5.24 -5.86
C VAL A 134 2.05 5.56 -7.32
N GLU A 135 1.62 6.77 -7.57
CA GLU A 135 1.17 7.21 -8.89
C GLU A 135 2.30 7.16 -9.91
N ASP A 136 3.45 7.70 -9.54
CA ASP A 136 4.67 7.71 -10.37
C ASP A 136 5.84 7.13 -9.56
N PRO A 137 6.11 5.83 -9.69
CA PRO A 137 7.19 5.19 -8.95
C PRO A 137 8.57 5.66 -9.40
N GLU A 138 8.75 6.07 -10.66
CA GLU A 138 9.99 6.60 -11.19
C GLU A 138 10.33 7.96 -10.55
N ALA A 139 9.39 8.89 -10.55
CA ALA A 139 9.54 10.18 -9.87
C ALA A 139 9.78 9.98 -8.36
N GLY A 140 9.13 8.98 -7.76
CA GLY A 140 9.36 8.59 -6.37
C GLY A 140 10.80 8.17 -6.10
N VAL A 141 11.38 7.32 -6.96
CA VAL A 141 12.79 6.91 -6.88
C VAL A 141 13.73 8.11 -7.01
N GLU A 142 13.50 8.97 -8.00
CA GLU A 142 14.35 10.16 -8.21
C GLU A 142 14.34 11.08 -7.02
N ALA A 143 13.15 11.38 -6.46
CA ALA A 143 13.01 12.23 -5.28
C ALA A 143 13.71 11.64 -4.05
N LEU A 144 13.53 10.34 -3.79
CA LEU A 144 14.19 9.67 -2.66
C LEU A 144 15.69 9.58 -2.84
N ARG A 145 16.20 9.26 -4.02
CA ARG A 145 17.63 9.26 -4.31
C ARG A 145 18.25 10.65 -4.18
N ALA A 146 17.53 11.71 -4.57
CA ALA A 146 17.97 13.08 -4.37
C ALA A 146 18.06 13.45 -2.89
N ALA A 147 17.13 12.99 -2.06
CA ALA A 147 17.17 13.18 -0.61
C ALA A 147 18.36 12.42 0.02
N LEU A 148 18.54 11.13 -0.33
CA LEU A 148 19.67 10.33 0.14
C LEU A 148 21.05 10.94 -0.21
N ARG A 149 21.19 11.53 -1.40
CA ARG A 149 22.43 12.23 -1.78
C ARG A 149 22.69 13.49 -0.96
N ARG A 150 21.65 14.16 -0.47
CA ARG A 150 21.81 15.35 0.40
C ARG A 150 22.27 14.96 1.79
N GLU A 151 21.79 13.85 2.29
CA GLU A 151 22.12 13.34 3.62
C GLU A 151 23.53 12.70 3.66
N ARG A 152 23.95 12.07 2.57
CA ARG A 152 25.26 11.40 2.44
C ARG A 152 26.15 12.16 1.44
N PRO A 153 26.63 13.39 1.78
CA PRO A 153 27.63 14.03 0.97
C PRO A 153 28.90 13.18 0.96
N ALA A 154 29.49 13.00 -0.22
CA ALA A 154 30.68 12.17 -0.45
C ALA A 154 31.88 12.66 0.37
#